data_d2d455e964e307998bc5204ea604c8f9
#
_entry.id   d2d455e964e307998bc5204ea604c8f9
#
_cell.length_a   1.000
_cell.length_b   1.000
_cell.length_c   1.000
_cell.angle_alpha   90.00
_cell.angle_beta   90.00
_cell.angle_gamma   90.00
#
_symmetry.space_group_name_H-M   'P 1'
#
loop_
_entity.id
_entity.type
_entity.pdbx_description
1 polymer ?
#
loop_
_entity_poly.entity_id
_entity_poly.type
_entity_poly.pdbx_seq_one_letter_code
_entity_poly.pdbx_strand_id
1 'polypeptide(L)'
;MLKFGHNLRESNAMFLETLAAPLLTLLHWIFGYVGNYGIAIIILTIIVRLLLFPLTYKGMKGMKRMQQLAPRMKKIQEKYKDNREKLNQEMMELYRKNKVNPLGGCLPLLLQIPVFIALYSALSGAVELRHAPFMLWLSDMSAPDGLGITPILMGVSLYFQQKLTPTAATMDPMQQKIMQYLPLVFTIFTFTFPAGLTLYWLTSNLLSIAQQQFLNRIKTPELQD
;
A
#
# COMPACT_ATOMS: atom_id res chain seq x y z
N MET A 1 14.63 -29.99 -13.45
CA MET A 1 14.24 -28.59 -13.35
C MET A 1 12.73 -28.34 -13.58
N LEU A 2 12.04 -29.04 -14.47
CA LEU A 2 10.62 -28.84 -14.78
C LEU A 2 9.64 -29.16 -13.61
N LYS A 3 9.91 -30.16 -12.78
CA LYS A 3 9.05 -30.52 -11.63
C LYS A 3 9.06 -29.48 -10.49
N PHE A 4 10.18 -28.77 -10.29
CA PHE A 4 10.30 -27.75 -9.26
C PHE A 4 9.48 -26.50 -9.61
N GLY A 5 9.45 -26.14 -10.89
CA GLY A 5 8.62 -25.01 -11.38
C GLY A 5 7.12 -25.29 -11.32
N HIS A 6 6.68 -26.53 -11.52
CA HIS A 6 5.29 -26.93 -11.43
C HIS A 6 4.78 -26.88 -9.97
N ASN A 7 5.55 -27.42 -9.03
CA ASN A 7 5.19 -27.39 -7.59
C ASN A 7 5.14 -25.97 -7.02
N LEU A 8 6.03 -25.08 -7.45
CA LEU A 8 5.98 -23.66 -7.03
C LEU A 8 4.75 -22.93 -7.58
N ARG A 9 4.33 -23.27 -8.80
CA ARG A 9 3.13 -22.68 -9.43
C ARG A 9 1.85 -23.14 -8.72
N GLU A 10 1.75 -24.41 -8.41
CA GLU A 10 0.60 -24.99 -7.68
C GLU A 10 0.54 -24.47 -6.23
N SER A 11 1.66 -24.38 -5.52
CA SER A 11 1.69 -23.87 -4.16
C SER A 11 1.34 -22.38 -4.09
N ASN A 12 1.80 -21.59 -5.07
CA ASN A 12 1.44 -20.17 -5.16
C ASN A 12 -0.03 -19.97 -5.54
N ALA A 13 -0.58 -20.79 -6.44
CA ALA A 13 -2.00 -20.77 -6.80
C ALA A 13 -2.87 -21.12 -5.59
N MET A 14 -2.54 -22.18 -4.86
CA MET A 14 -3.25 -22.61 -3.65
C MET A 14 -3.18 -21.55 -2.54
N PHE A 15 -2.03 -20.90 -2.34
CA PHE A 15 -1.89 -19.81 -1.37
C PHE A 15 -2.77 -18.60 -1.74
N LEU A 16 -2.78 -18.23 -3.03
CA LEU A 16 -3.60 -17.12 -3.53
C LEU A 16 -5.10 -17.44 -3.43
N GLU A 17 -5.51 -18.65 -3.76
CA GLU A 17 -6.89 -19.11 -3.62
C GLU A 17 -7.33 -19.11 -2.15
N THR A 18 -6.47 -19.56 -1.22
CA THR A 18 -6.73 -19.56 0.21
C THR A 18 -6.97 -18.16 0.76
N LEU A 19 -6.30 -17.14 0.22
CA LEU A 19 -6.51 -15.73 0.60
C LEU A 19 -7.69 -15.09 -0.15
N ALA A 20 -7.87 -15.43 -1.43
CA ALA A 20 -8.92 -14.85 -2.27
C ALA A 20 -10.31 -15.35 -1.89
N ALA A 21 -10.46 -16.65 -1.59
CA ALA A 21 -11.75 -17.25 -1.29
C ALA A 21 -12.50 -16.58 -0.12
N PRO A 22 -11.90 -16.35 1.07
CA PRO A 22 -12.59 -15.66 2.15
C PRO A 22 -12.94 -14.21 1.81
N LEU A 23 -12.10 -13.52 1.03
CA LEU A 23 -12.38 -12.15 0.59
C LEU A 23 -13.56 -12.11 -0.38
N LEU A 24 -13.64 -13.07 -1.32
CA LEU A 24 -14.78 -13.22 -2.22
C LEU A 24 -16.05 -13.57 -1.47
N THR A 25 -15.99 -14.53 -0.56
CA THR A 25 -17.15 -14.93 0.27
C THR A 25 -17.66 -13.71 1.05
N LEU A 26 -16.77 -12.94 1.66
CA LEU A 26 -17.14 -11.73 2.39
C LEU A 26 -17.70 -10.66 1.44
N LEU A 27 -17.12 -10.49 0.25
CA LEU A 27 -17.62 -9.57 -0.77
C LEU A 27 -19.06 -9.90 -1.19
N HIS A 28 -19.33 -11.19 -1.51
CA HIS A 28 -20.67 -11.65 -1.87
C HIS A 28 -21.67 -11.50 -0.71
N TRP A 29 -21.23 -11.79 0.51
CA TRP A 29 -22.06 -11.59 1.70
C TRP A 29 -22.45 -10.11 1.87
N ILE A 30 -21.49 -9.19 1.75
CA ILE A 30 -21.77 -7.75 1.82
C ILE A 30 -22.69 -7.33 0.66
N PHE A 31 -22.43 -7.82 -0.56
CA PHE A 31 -23.25 -7.52 -1.72
C PHE A 31 -24.72 -7.93 -1.51
N GLY A 32 -24.97 -9.09 -0.87
CA GLY A 32 -26.31 -9.55 -0.54
C GLY A 32 -27.15 -8.55 0.29
N TYR A 33 -26.48 -7.67 1.06
CA TYR A 33 -27.16 -6.63 1.84
C TYR A 33 -27.27 -5.29 1.10
N VAL A 34 -26.24 -4.93 0.34
CA VAL A 34 -26.16 -3.57 -0.25
C VAL A 34 -26.60 -3.53 -1.71
N GLY A 35 -26.64 -4.67 -2.41
CA GLY A 35 -27.05 -4.78 -3.81
C GLY A 35 -26.17 -4.04 -4.82
N ASN A 36 -24.95 -3.62 -4.42
CA ASN A 36 -24.04 -2.86 -5.27
C ASN A 36 -22.58 -3.28 -5.00
N TYR A 37 -21.88 -3.77 -6.04
CA TYR A 37 -20.51 -4.28 -5.90
C TYR A 37 -19.49 -3.19 -5.56
N GLY A 38 -19.67 -1.96 -6.06
CA GLY A 38 -18.76 -0.86 -5.72
C GLY A 38 -18.85 -0.50 -4.23
N ILE A 39 -20.06 -0.44 -3.68
CA ILE A 39 -20.26 -0.23 -2.23
C ILE A 39 -19.71 -1.42 -1.45
N ALA A 40 -19.92 -2.65 -1.92
CA ALA A 40 -19.41 -3.85 -1.27
C ALA A 40 -17.86 -3.84 -1.22
N ILE A 41 -17.18 -3.42 -2.29
CA ILE A 41 -15.72 -3.25 -2.34
C ILE A 41 -15.24 -2.20 -1.33
N ILE A 42 -15.93 -1.07 -1.21
CA ILE A 42 -15.59 -0.03 -0.22
C ILE A 42 -15.70 -0.58 1.20
N ILE A 43 -16.82 -1.23 1.53
CA ILE A 43 -17.05 -1.82 2.86
C ILE A 43 -16.02 -2.91 3.16
N LEU A 44 -15.76 -3.81 2.20
CA LEU A 44 -14.73 -4.84 2.32
C LEU A 44 -13.37 -4.22 2.62
N THR A 45 -13.01 -3.16 1.90
CA THR A 45 -11.75 -2.45 2.10
C THR A 45 -11.64 -1.87 3.51
N ILE A 46 -12.71 -1.27 4.02
CA ILE A 46 -12.78 -0.75 5.39
C ILE A 46 -12.58 -1.88 6.41
N ILE A 47 -13.28 -3.00 6.25
CA ILE A 47 -13.16 -4.16 7.16
C ILE A 47 -11.72 -4.68 7.18
N VAL A 48 -11.13 -4.94 6.01
CA VAL A 48 -9.74 -5.42 5.91
C VAL A 48 -8.77 -4.42 6.56
N ARG A 49 -8.95 -3.13 6.33
CA ARG A 49 -8.13 -2.07 6.93
C ARG A 49 -8.27 -2.01 8.44
N LEU A 50 -9.46 -2.20 8.98
CA LEU A 50 -9.70 -2.25 10.44
C LEU A 50 -9.03 -3.48 11.06
N LEU A 51 -9.13 -4.64 10.43
CA LEU A 51 -8.46 -5.86 10.88
C LEU A 51 -6.92 -5.71 10.89
N LEU A 52 -6.37 -5.06 9.88
CA LEU A 52 -4.93 -4.82 9.75
C LEU A 52 -4.47 -3.57 10.54
N PHE A 53 -5.39 -2.80 11.12
CA PHE A 53 -5.09 -1.56 11.82
C PHE A 53 -4.00 -1.71 12.90
N PRO A 54 -4.05 -2.69 13.83
CA PRO A 54 -3.04 -2.81 14.88
C PRO A 54 -1.64 -3.04 14.33
N LEU A 55 -1.53 -3.75 13.20
CA LEU A 55 -0.25 -4.04 12.56
C LEU A 55 0.28 -2.82 11.80
N THR A 56 -0.57 -2.16 11.01
CA THR A 56 -0.23 -0.93 10.28
C THR A 56 0.08 0.22 11.24
N TYR A 57 -0.61 0.31 12.37
CA TYR A 57 -0.33 1.30 13.43
C TYR A 57 1.09 1.17 13.96
N LYS A 58 1.55 -0.05 14.27
CA LYS A 58 2.92 -0.29 14.73
C LYS A 58 3.95 0.11 13.67
N GLY A 59 3.71 -0.21 12.40
CA GLY A 59 4.57 0.19 11.29
C GLY A 59 4.67 1.70 11.12
N MET A 60 3.54 2.39 11.13
CA MET A 60 3.48 3.85 11.01
C MET A 60 4.15 4.58 12.19
N LYS A 61 4.01 4.05 13.41
CA LYS A 61 4.73 4.57 14.58
C LYS A 61 6.24 4.44 14.42
N GLY A 62 6.72 3.33 13.85
CA GLY A 62 8.13 3.14 13.49
C GLY A 62 8.61 4.17 12.46
N MET A 63 7.80 4.42 11.42
CA MET A 63 8.10 5.46 10.42
C MET A 63 8.20 6.86 11.02
N LYS A 64 7.30 7.22 11.92
CA LYS A 64 7.33 8.52 12.59
C LYS A 64 8.60 8.72 13.42
N ARG A 65 9.06 7.67 14.13
CA ARG A 65 10.36 7.68 14.84
C ARG A 65 11.53 7.84 13.85
N MET A 66 11.48 7.17 12.71
CA MET A 66 12.50 7.30 11.68
C MET A 66 12.57 8.72 11.11
N GLN A 67 11.41 9.38 10.95
CA GLN A 67 11.34 10.79 10.55
C GLN A 67 12.03 11.72 11.55
N GLN A 68 11.90 11.47 12.85
CA GLN A 68 12.59 12.24 13.88
C GLN A 68 14.12 12.09 13.79
N LEU A 69 14.61 10.94 13.30
CA LEU A 69 16.04 10.70 13.07
C LEU A 69 16.56 11.30 11.75
N ALA A 70 15.69 11.74 10.85
CA ALA A 70 16.08 12.26 9.53
C ALA A 70 17.18 13.34 9.57
N PRO A 71 17.19 14.34 10.48
CA PRO A 71 18.27 15.33 10.57
C PRO A 71 19.62 14.70 10.97
N ARG A 72 19.62 13.71 11.86
CA ARG A 72 20.84 12.98 12.25
C ARG A 72 21.37 12.12 11.11
N MET A 73 20.46 11.47 10.37
CA MET A 73 20.80 10.66 9.22
C MET A 73 21.44 11.48 8.09
N LYS A 74 20.93 12.68 7.82
CA LYS A 74 21.53 13.61 6.85
C LYS A 74 22.96 14.00 7.22
N LYS A 75 23.22 14.31 8.50
CA LYS A 75 24.57 14.60 8.98
C LYS A 75 25.54 13.43 8.78
N ILE A 76 25.09 12.19 9.01
CA ILE A 76 25.89 10.98 8.78
C ILE A 76 26.14 10.80 7.27
N GLN A 77 25.13 11.00 6.43
CA GLN A 77 25.26 10.93 4.97
C GLN A 77 26.26 11.95 4.43
N GLU A 78 26.23 13.18 4.91
CA GLU A 78 27.16 14.22 4.53
C GLU A 78 28.59 13.93 5.00
N LYS A 79 28.74 13.46 6.24
CA LYS A 79 30.04 13.15 6.85
C LYS A 79 30.76 11.97 6.18
N TYR A 80 30.02 10.94 5.76
CA TYR A 80 30.58 9.71 5.23
C TYR A 80 30.25 9.50 3.74
N LYS A 81 30.01 10.59 2.99
CA LYS A 81 29.60 10.58 1.59
C LYS A 81 30.52 9.72 0.69
N ASP A 82 31.84 9.75 0.95
CA ASP A 82 32.85 9.07 0.16
C ASP A 82 33.19 7.67 0.67
N ASN A 83 32.62 7.27 1.82
CA ASN A 83 32.86 5.95 2.41
C ASN A 83 31.55 5.23 2.72
N ARG A 84 31.04 4.47 1.74
CA ARG A 84 29.77 3.73 1.83
C ARG A 84 29.73 2.70 2.96
N GLU A 85 30.86 2.10 3.29
CA GLU A 85 30.94 1.08 4.35
C GLU A 85 30.72 1.72 5.72
N LYS A 86 31.46 2.80 6.01
CA LYS A 86 31.28 3.59 7.26
C LYS A 86 29.88 4.22 7.32
N LEU A 87 29.37 4.71 6.20
CA LEU A 87 28.01 5.24 6.13
C LEU A 87 26.98 4.19 6.59
N ASN A 88 27.03 2.99 6.04
CA ASN A 88 26.12 1.91 6.39
C ASN A 88 26.26 1.49 7.86
N GLN A 89 27.50 1.40 8.37
CA GLN A 89 27.76 1.06 9.77
C GLN A 89 27.15 2.10 10.73
N GLU A 90 27.41 3.37 10.50
CA GLU A 90 26.91 4.47 11.34
C GLU A 90 25.37 4.60 11.26
N MET A 91 24.80 4.37 10.07
CA MET A 91 23.35 4.35 9.89
C MET A 91 22.71 3.20 10.67
N MET A 92 23.28 1.98 10.60
CA MET A 92 22.78 0.83 11.36
C MET A 92 22.95 1.02 12.85
N GLU A 93 24.03 1.64 13.31
CA GLU A 93 24.24 1.97 14.70
C GLU A 93 23.22 2.99 15.21
N LEU A 94 22.93 4.04 14.40
CA LEU A 94 21.89 5.03 14.71
C LEU A 94 20.52 4.34 14.89
N TYR A 95 20.14 3.45 13.98
CA TYR A 95 18.87 2.70 14.08
C TYR A 95 18.83 1.81 15.34
N ARG A 96 19.92 1.11 15.63
CA ARG A 96 20.03 0.21 16.78
C ARG A 96 19.95 0.98 18.10
N LYS A 97 20.68 2.11 18.24
CA LYS A 97 20.64 2.98 19.42
C LYS A 97 19.22 3.49 19.70
N ASN A 98 18.51 3.90 18.67
CA ASN A 98 17.16 4.45 18.80
C ASN A 98 16.04 3.40 18.74
N LYS A 99 16.36 2.10 18.70
CA LYS A 99 15.40 0.97 18.60
C LYS A 99 14.39 1.16 17.46
N VAL A 100 14.86 1.68 16.33
CA VAL A 100 14.05 1.91 15.13
C VAL A 100 14.39 0.85 14.08
N ASN A 101 13.35 0.19 13.55
CA ASN A 101 13.51 -0.77 12.48
C ASN A 101 13.27 -0.10 11.13
N PRO A 102 14.27 -0.02 10.23
CA PRO A 102 14.11 0.58 8.90
C PRO A 102 13.08 -0.15 8.02
N LEU A 103 12.87 -1.45 8.27
CA LEU A 103 11.85 -2.24 7.56
C LEU A 103 10.42 -1.89 7.99
N GLY A 104 10.23 -1.19 9.11
CA GLY A 104 8.89 -0.76 9.55
C GLY A 104 8.19 0.16 8.55
N GLY A 105 8.95 0.90 7.74
CA GLY A 105 8.44 1.78 6.70
C GLY A 105 7.83 1.07 5.49
N CYS A 106 8.31 -0.12 5.14
CA CYS A 106 7.79 -0.90 4.02
C CYS A 106 6.69 -1.90 4.44
N LEU A 107 6.43 -2.07 5.75
CA LEU A 107 5.43 -3.00 6.26
C LEU A 107 4.02 -2.79 5.66
N PRO A 108 3.50 -1.56 5.51
CA PRO A 108 2.22 -1.34 4.83
C PRO A 108 2.21 -1.86 3.39
N LEU A 109 3.30 -1.67 2.65
CA LEU A 109 3.43 -2.15 1.27
C LEU A 109 3.50 -3.69 1.22
N LEU A 110 4.26 -4.31 2.10
CA LEU A 110 4.37 -5.77 2.19
C LEU A 110 3.02 -6.43 2.52
N LEU A 111 2.22 -5.80 3.38
CA LEU A 111 0.86 -6.24 3.68
C LEU A 111 -0.12 -6.00 2.52
N GLN A 112 0.09 -4.93 1.77
CA GLN A 112 -0.76 -4.57 0.65
C GLN A 112 -0.63 -5.55 -0.52
N ILE A 113 0.57 -6.07 -0.80
CA ILE A 113 0.81 -6.95 -1.96
C ILE A 113 -0.04 -8.22 -1.92
N PRO A 114 -0.07 -9.02 -0.85
CA PRO A 114 -0.92 -10.21 -0.79
C PRO A 114 -2.41 -9.88 -0.94
N VAL A 115 -2.88 -8.82 -0.28
CA VAL A 115 -4.28 -8.37 -0.37
C VAL A 115 -4.61 -7.92 -1.79
N PHE A 116 -3.70 -7.19 -2.43
CA PHE A 116 -3.86 -6.76 -3.81
C PHE A 116 -3.96 -7.95 -4.77
N ILE A 117 -3.04 -8.91 -4.68
CA ILE A 117 -3.04 -10.08 -5.56
C ILE A 117 -4.31 -10.92 -5.34
N ALA A 118 -4.71 -11.12 -4.10
CA ALA A 118 -5.93 -11.86 -3.76
C ALA A 118 -7.18 -11.17 -4.34
N LEU A 119 -7.30 -9.85 -4.18
CA LEU A 119 -8.42 -9.08 -4.73
C LEU A 119 -8.37 -8.98 -6.25
N TYR A 120 -7.18 -8.82 -6.84
CA TYR A 120 -7.03 -8.86 -8.30
C TYR A 120 -7.53 -10.20 -8.88
N SER A 121 -7.09 -11.32 -8.29
CA SER A 121 -7.54 -12.65 -8.70
C SER A 121 -9.05 -12.83 -8.49
N ALA A 122 -9.57 -12.35 -7.37
CA ALA A 122 -10.98 -12.39 -7.03
C ALA A 122 -11.84 -11.59 -8.02
N LEU A 123 -11.49 -10.32 -8.23
CA LEU A 123 -12.27 -9.41 -9.08
C LEU A 123 -12.13 -9.75 -10.58
N SER A 124 -10.95 -10.20 -11.02
CA SER A 124 -10.73 -10.60 -12.41
C SER A 124 -11.42 -11.93 -12.77
N GLY A 125 -11.62 -12.81 -11.78
CA GLY A 125 -12.30 -14.09 -11.95
C GLY A 125 -13.82 -14.04 -11.72
N ALA A 126 -14.32 -12.99 -11.08
CA ALA A 126 -15.72 -12.87 -10.71
C ALA A 126 -16.57 -12.48 -11.92
N VAL A 127 -17.34 -13.46 -12.43
CA VAL A 127 -18.27 -13.26 -13.56
C VAL A 127 -19.37 -12.26 -13.17
N GLU A 128 -19.72 -12.19 -11.90
CA GLU A 128 -20.76 -11.34 -11.32
C GLU A 128 -20.42 -9.84 -11.37
N LEU A 129 -19.12 -9.49 -11.47
CA LEU A 129 -18.70 -8.11 -11.64
C LEU A 129 -18.80 -7.62 -13.09
N ARG A 130 -18.99 -8.52 -14.06
CA ARG A 130 -19.16 -8.15 -15.46
C ARG A 130 -20.45 -7.35 -15.62
N HIS A 131 -20.29 -6.12 -16.16
CA HIS A 131 -21.38 -5.17 -16.35
C HIS A 131 -22.10 -4.77 -15.06
N ALA A 132 -21.48 -5.01 -13.88
CA ALA A 132 -22.03 -4.54 -12.61
C ALA A 132 -21.73 -3.05 -12.44
N PRO A 133 -22.76 -2.17 -12.40
CA PRO A 133 -22.54 -0.75 -12.22
C PRO A 133 -22.23 -0.41 -10.74
N PHE A 134 -21.47 0.66 -10.55
CA PHE A 134 -21.30 1.24 -9.22
C PHE A 134 -22.19 2.46 -9.05
N MET A 135 -21.74 3.60 -9.52
CA MET A 135 -22.48 4.86 -9.55
C MET A 135 -21.83 5.83 -10.55
N LEU A 136 -22.60 6.88 -10.91
CA LEU A 136 -22.14 7.95 -11.80
C LEU A 136 -21.61 7.40 -13.13
N TRP A 137 -20.32 7.57 -13.38
CA TRP A 137 -19.67 7.14 -14.65
C TRP A 137 -19.18 5.70 -14.65
N LEU A 138 -19.15 5.01 -13.52
CA LEU A 138 -18.68 3.64 -13.41
C LEU A 138 -19.82 2.66 -13.71
N SER A 139 -19.97 2.31 -14.99
CA SER A 139 -21.00 1.41 -15.48
C SER A 139 -20.59 -0.07 -15.49
N ASP A 140 -19.30 -0.37 -15.41
CA ASP A 140 -18.76 -1.73 -15.37
C ASP A 140 -17.54 -1.81 -14.46
N MET A 141 -17.65 -2.58 -13.39
CA MET A 141 -16.58 -2.75 -12.39
C MET A 141 -15.50 -3.72 -12.85
N SER A 142 -15.77 -4.53 -13.87
CA SER A 142 -14.81 -5.48 -14.46
C SER A 142 -13.96 -4.90 -15.58
N ALA A 143 -14.40 -3.79 -16.17
CA ALA A 143 -13.71 -3.08 -17.25
C ALA A 143 -12.92 -1.88 -16.70
N PRO A 144 -11.91 -1.38 -17.42
CA PRO A 144 -11.27 -0.12 -17.11
C PRO A 144 -12.26 1.05 -17.11
N ASP A 145 -11.99 2.07 -16.29
CA ASP A 145 -12.79 3.30 -16.24
C ASP A 145 -12.66 4.06 -17.58
N GLY A 146 -13.72 4.07 -18.36
CA GLY A 146 -13.75 4.69 -19.68
C GLY A 146 -13.51 6.21 -19.68
N LEU A 147 -13.85 6.91 -18.59
CA LEU A 147 -13.57 8.33 -18.41
C LEU A 147 -12.21 8.62 -17.75
N GLY A 148 -11.57 7.60 -17.18
CA GLY A 148 -10.29 7.73 -16.51
C GLY A 148 -10.31 8.54 -15.21
N ILE A 149 -11.48 8.85 -14.68
CA ILE A 149 -11.63 9.68 -13.46
C ILE A 149 -11.07 8.94 -12.24
N THR A 150 -11.42 7.65 -12.09
CA THR A 150 -10.96 6.84 -10.96
C THR A 150 -9.44 6.65 -10.94
N PRO A 151 -8.75 6.33 -12.05
CA PRO A 151 -7.28 6.33 -12.12
C PRO A 151 -6.65 7.67 -11.76
N ILE A 152 -7.21 8.79 -12.21
CA ILE A 152 -6.69 10.12 -11.89
C ILE A 152 -6.84 10.40 -10.39
N LEU A 153 -8.01 10.15 -9.80
CA LEU A 153 -8.23 10.31 -8.37
C LEU A 153 -7.29 9.42 -7.55
N MET A 154 -7.05 8.20 -8.01
CA MET A 154 -6.10 7.28 -7.39
C MET A 154 -4.68 7.84 -7.44
N GLY A 155 -4.23 8.36 -8.59
CA GLY A 155 -2.93 8.99 -8.73
C GLY A 155 -2.74 10.21 -7.83
N VAL A 156 -3.75 11.07 -7.75
CA VAL A 156 -3.77 12.21 -6.83
C VAL A 156 -3.68 11.75 -5.38
N SER A 157 -4.43 10.72 -5.01
CA SER A 157 -4.38 10.15 -3.65
C SER A 157 -3.02 9.56 -3.30
N LEU A 158 -2.37 8.87 -4.25
CA LEU A 158 -1.00 8.35 -4.10
C LEU A 158 0.01 9.47 -3.89
N TYR A 159 -0.08 10.54 -4.65
CA TYR A 159 0.80 11.69 -4.51
C TYR A 159 0.68 12.33 -3.11
N PHE A 160 -0.55 12.52 -2.62
CA PHE A 160 -0.78 13.03 -1.27
C PHE A 160 -0.28 12.06 -0.20
N GLN A 161 -0.55 10.76 -0.35
CA GLN A 161 -0.07 9.74 0.56
C GLN A 161 1.46 9.74 0.64
N GLN A 162 2.13 9.84 -0.50
CA GLN A 162 3.60 9.90 -0.56
C GLN A 162 4.16 11.13 0.15
N LYS A 163 3.53 12.31 -0.03
CA LYS A 163 3.94 13.53 0.69
C LYS A 163 3.77 13.43 2.21
N LEU A 164 2.77 12.69 2.67
CA LEU A 164 2.54 12.47 4.09
C LEU A 164 3.47 11.39 4.66
N THR A 165 4.06 10.56 3.81
CA THR A 165 4.93 9.45 4.24
C THR A 165 6.38 9.93 4.32
N PRO A 166 7.01 9.91 5.51
CA PRO A 166 8.30 10.56 5.76
C PRO A 166 9.53 9.82 5.24
N THR A 167 9.37 8.79 4.45
CA THR A 167 10.44 7.91 3.96
C THR A 167 11.47 8.59 3.05
N ALA A 168 11.11 9.69 2.39
CA ALA A 168 11.98 10.37 1.43
C ALA A 168 13.26 10.96 2.03
N ALA A 169 13.27 11.31 3.32
CA ALA A 169 14.43 11.96 3.96
C ALA A 169 15.58 11.00 4.26
N THR A 170 15.36 9.68 4.17
CA THR A 170 16.29 8.63 4.59
C THR A 170 16.89 7.85 3.42
N MET A 171 16.45 8.15 2.19
CA MET A 171 16.83 7.42 0.98
C MET A 171 17.99 8.11 0.25
N ASP A 172 18.75 7.29 -0.50
CA ASP A 172 19.71 7.78 -1.50
C ASP A 172 19.01 8.73 -2.49
N PRO A 173 19.68 9.81 -2.97
CA PRO A 173 19.10 10.76 -3.92
C PRO A 173 18.49 10.12 -5.17
N MET A 174 19.05 8.99 -5.64
CA MET A 174 18.50 8.27 -6.78
C MET A 174 17.20 7.54 -6.43
N GLN A 175 17.15 6.89 -5.26
CA GLN A 175 15.92 6.28 -4.75
C GLN A 175 14.82 7.32 -4.50
N GLN A 176 15.19 8.50 -4.01
CA GLN A 176 14.27 9.63 -3.82
C GLN A 176 13.58 10.03 -5.12
N LYS A 177 14.37 10.17 -6.22
CA LYS A 177 13.82 10.48 -7.55
C LYS A 177 12.87 9.38 -8.04
N ILE A 178 13.28 8.12 -7.94
CA ILE A 178 12.43 6.98 -8.35
C ILE A 178 11.11 7.01 -7.58
N MET A 179 11.16 7.18 -6.26
CA MET A 179 9.95 7.26 -5.44
C MET A 179 9.08 8.45 -5.81
N GLN A 180 9.66 9.59 -6.17
CA GLN A 180 8.92 10.80 -6.58
C GLN A 180 8.11 10.59 -7.85
N TYR A 181 8.65 9.84 -8.83
CA TYR A 181 7.97 9.58 -10.11
C TYR A 181 7.06 8.34 -10.07
N LEU A 182 7.24 7.48 -9.06
CA LEU A 182 6.47 6.24 -8.93
C LEU A 182 4.94 6.44 -8.98
N PRO A 183 4.34 7.44 -8.30
CA PRO A 183 2.89 7.69 -8.39
C PRO A 183 2.43 8.00 -9.81
N LEU A 184 3.23 8.74 -10.58
CA LEU A 184 2.89 9.08 -11.96
C LEU A 184 2.89 7.84 -12.86
N VAL A 185 3.96 7.05 -12.79
CA VAL A 185 4.08 5.79 -13.55
C VAL A 185 2.93 4.85 -13.17
N PHE A 186 2.67 4.73 -11.88
CA PHE A 186 1.61 3.87 -11.37
C PHE A 186 0.22 4.33 -11.82
N THR A 187 -0.03 5.63 -11.84
CA THR A 187 -1.28 6.21 -12.36
C THR A 187 -1.53 5.80 -13.81
N ILE A 188 -0.49 5.86 -14.66
CA ILE A 188 -0.60 5.45 -16.06
C ILE A 188 -1.00 3.96 -16.17
N PHE A 189 -0.40 3.10 -15.34
CA PHE A 189 -0.75 1.68 -15.31
C PHE A 189 -2.20 1.42 -14.89
N THR A 190 -2.75 2.22 -13.99
CA THR A 190 -4.11 2.01 -13.49
C THR A 190 -5.21 2.30 -14.51
N PHE A 191 -4.90 2.99 -15.61
CA PHE A 191 -5.84 3.12 -16.74
C PHE A 191 -6.16 1.79 -17.43
N THR A 192 -5.32 0.77 -17.23
CA THR A 192 -5.55 -0.57 -17.80
C THR A 192 -6.21 -1.53 -16.81
N PHE A 193 -6.38 -1.13 -15.57
CA PHE A 193 -6.94 -1.99 -14.52
C PHE A 193 -8.47 -1.90 -14.47
N PRO A 194 -9.15 -3.01 -14.10
CA PRO A 194 -10.58 -2.98 -13.82
C PRO A 194 -10.96 -1.89 -12.81
N ALA A 195 -12.09 -1.23 -13.05
CA ALA A 195 -12.56 -0.12 -12.21
C ALA A 195 -12.75 -0.55 -10.74
N GLY A 196 -13.20 -1.78 -10.49
CA GLY A 196 -13.32 -2.33 -9.13
C GLY A 196 -12.01 -2.40 -8.38
N LEU A 197 -10.92 -2.77 -9.06
CA LEU A 197 -9.59 -2.81 -8.46
C LEU A 197 -9.06 -1.40 -8.19
N THR A 198 -9.28 -0.48 -9.11
CA THR A 198 -8.87 0.93 -8.96
C THR A 198 -9.66 1.60 -7.83
N LEU A 199 -10.96 1.30 -7.70
CA LEU A 199 -11.80 1.77 -6.61
C LEU A 199 -11.33 1.24 -5.24
N TYR A 200 -11.02 -0.06 -5.16
CA TYR A 200 -10.41 -0.64 -3.97
C TYR A 200 -9.13 0.11 -3.57
N TRP A 201 -8.24 0.36 -4.54
CA TRP A 201 -6.97 1.02 -4.26
C TRP A 201 -7.16 2.48 -3.83
N LEU A 202 -8.03 3.22 -4.51
CA LEU A 202 -8.39 4.59 -4.13
C LEU A 202 -8.92 4.63 -2.69
N THR A 203 -9.88 3.77 -2.36
CA THR A 203 -10.45 3.66 -1.02
C THR A 203 -9.37 3.33 0.02
N SER A 204 -8.50 2.38 -0.30
CA SER A 204 -7.37 1.97 0.54
C SER A 204 -6.39 3.12 0.80
N ASN A 205 -6.09 3.94 -0.22
CA ASN A 205 -5.22 5.12 -0.08
C ASN A 205 -5.87 6.20 0.79
N LEU A 206 -7.15 6.49 0.57
CA LEU A 206 -7.88 7.48 1.38
C LEU A 206 -7.92 7.10 2.86
N LEU A 207 -8.17 5.82 3.16
CA LEU A 207 -8.11 5.29 4.52
C LEU A 207 -6.70 5.38 5.12
N SER A 208 -5.66 5.11 4.31
CA SER A 208 -4.26 5.27 4.75
C SER A 208 -3.92 6.71 5.07
N ILE A 209 -4.38 7.67 4.24
CA ILE A 209 -4.19 9.11 4.48
C ILE A 209 -4.88 9.52 5.77
N ALA A 210 -6.13 9.09 5.98
CA ALA A 210 -6.89 9.36 7.21
C ALA A 210 -6.17 8.78 8.44
N GLN A 211 -5.72 7.53 8.36
CA GLN A 211 -4.96 6.86 9.42
C GLN A 211 -3.65 7.59 9.72
N GLN A 212 -2.93 8.05 8.71
CA GLN A 212 -1.69 8.79 8.87
C GLN A 212 -1.92 10.16 9.53
N GLN A 213 -2.96 10.88 9.12
CA GLN A 213 -3.33 12.15 9.74
C GLN A 213 -3.72 11.97 11.21
N PHE A 214 -4.48 10.92 11.52
CA PHE A 214 -4.81 10.57 12.90
C PHE A 214 -3.55 10.33 13.74
N LEU A 215 -2.62 9.55 13.23
CA LEU A 215 -1.34 9.28 13.90
C LEU A 215 -0.46 10.53 14.06
N ASN A 216 -0.51 11.45 13.11
CA ASN A 216 0.25 12.69 13.19
C ASN A 216 -0.24 13.61 14.32
N ARG A 217 -1.51 13.52 14.71
CA ARG A 217 -2.07 14.25 15.85
C ARG A 217 -1.67 13.66 17.21
N ILE A 218 -1.31 12.38 17.26
CA ILE A 218 -0.86 11.73 18.49
C ILE A 218 0.61 12.10 18.73
N LYS A 219 0.90 12.71 19.90
CA LYS A 219 2.29 12.98 20.32
C LYS A 219 3.05 11.65 20.46
N THR A 220 4.08 11.45 19.66
CA THR A 220 5.03 10.35 19.88
C THR A 220 6.07 10.80 20.92
N PRO A 221 6.50 9.92 21.84
CA PRO A 221 7.59 10.24 22.74
C PRO A 221 8.82 10.69 21.94
N GLU A 222 9.46 11.76 22.40
CA GLU A 222 10.72 12.22 21.84
C GLU A 222 11.77 11.13 21.96
N LEU A 223 12.62 11.03 20.95
CA LEU A 223 13.77 10.12 21.00
C LEU A 223 14.74 10.65 22.02
N GLN A 224 15.23 9.79 22.89
CA GLN A 224 16.27 10.13 23.86
C GLN A 224 17.57 10.47 23.13
N ASP A 225 18.22 11.55 23.55
CA ASP A 225 19.53 12.00 23.05
C ASP A 225 20.65 11.01 23.31
#